data_5292faf8703b3b0936f051edfaf3b840
#
_entry.id   5292faf8703b3b0936f051edfaf3b840
#
_cell.length_a   1.000
_cell.length_b   1.000
_cell.length_c   1.000
_cell.angle_alpha   90.00
_cell.angle_beta   90.00
_cell.angle_gamma   90.00
#
_symmetry.space_group_name_H-M   'P 1'
#
loop_
_entity.id
_entity.type
_entity.pdbx_description
1 polymer ?
#
loop_
_entity_poly.entity_id
_entity_poly.type
_entity_poly.pdbx_seq_one_letter_code
_entity_poly.pdbx_strand_id
1 'polypeptide(L)'
;MVVFLNWRRGSAAAYLLSLILSAALQGCVVVPDQGHDPGGIVMVAPPPAREEIIGVAPTPGFIWFGGYWNWVGGRYEWMPGHWAAGRQGYHWVAHQWVRQGDGWRMKPGHWSRG
;
A
#
# COMPACT_ATOMS: atom_id res chain seq x y z
N MET A 1 -46.87 62.40 18.49
CA MET A 1 -45.46 62.24 18.15
C MET A 1 -45.07 60.82 18.45
N VAL A 2 -44.90 60.04 17.45
CA VAL A 2 -44.60 58.59 17.58
C VAL A 2 -43.22 58.33 17.01
N VAL A 3 -42.37 57.84 17.83
CA VAL A 3 -41.04 57.41 17.42
C VAL A 3 -41.07 55.89 17.18
N PHE A 4 -41.02 55.52 15.93
CA PHE A 4 -40.85 54.11 15.62
C PHE A 4 -39.37 53.74 15.60
N LEU A 5 -39.00 52.99 16.56
CA LEU A 5 -37.66 52.46 16.65
C LEU A 5 -37.46 51.33 15.65
N ASN A 6 -36.55 51.52 14.77
CA ASN A 6 -36.15 50.50 13.76
C ASN A 6 -35.43 49.38 14.46
N TRP A 7 -36.14 48.35 14.83
CA TRP A 7 -35.58 47.13 15.35
C TRP A 7 -35.66 46.00 14.31
N ARG A 8 -34.86 46.04 13.33
CA ARG A 8 -34.80 44.92 12.38
C ARG A 8 -33.47 44.74 11.68
N ARG A 9 -32.35 44.97 12.34
CA ARG A 9 -31.06 44.82 11.69
C ARG A 9 -30.07 43.84 12.37
N GLY A 10 -30.54 43.04 13.33
CA GLY A 10 -29.66 42.17 14.10
C GLY A 10 -29.68 40.66 13.77
N SER A 11 -30.70 40.18 13.05
CA SER A 11 -30.92 38.74 12.97
C SER A 11 -30.32 38.08 11.73
N ALA A 12 -30.08 38.81 10.65
CA ALA A 12 -29.55 38.21 9.41
C ALA A 12 -28.04 37.91 9.49
N ALA A 13 -27.30 38.70 10.25
CA ALA A 13 -25.85 38.48 10.36
C ALA A 13 -25.49 37.25 11.23
N ALA A 14 -26.32 36.97 12.22
CA ALA A 14 -26.08 35.82 13.10
C ALA A 14 -26.31 34.47 12.39
N TYR A 15 -27.25 34.39 11.46
CA TYR A 15 -27.51 33.18 10.72
C TYR A 15 -26.46 32.92 9.64
N LEU A 16 -25.86 33.93 9.05
CA LEU A 16 -24.77 33.77 8.07
C LEU A 16 -23.48 33.25 8.72
N LEU A 17 -23.16 33.64 9.92
CA LEU A 17 -22.01 33.11 10.67
C LEU A 17 -22.22 31.63 11.04
N SER A 18 -23.43 31.22 11.33
CA SER A 18 -23.75 29.86 11.71
C SER A 18 -23.63 28.88 10.51
N LEU A 19 -23.93 29.35 9.31
CA LEU A 19 -23.79 28.51 8.08
C LEU A 19 -22.35 28.31 7.64
N ILE A 20 -21.46 29.23 7.93
CA ILE A 20 -20.05 29.14 7.52
C ILE A 20 -19.27 28.14 8.40
N LEU A 21 -19.70 27.94 9.64
CA LEU A 21 -19.03 27.02 10.56
C LEU A 21 -19.34 25.54 10.27
N SER A 22 -20.40 25.26 9.50
CA SER A 22 -20.79 23.87 9.17
C SER A 22 -20.01 23.27 8.01
N ALA A 23 -19.25 24.05 7.25
CA ALA A 23 -18.53 23.58 6.06
C ALA A 23 -17.09 23.08 6.36
N ALA A 24 -16.63 23.17 7.59
CA ALA A 24 -15.24 22.87 7.94
C ALA A 24 -15.00 21.43 8.43
N LEU A 25 -16.01 20.58 8.41
CA LEU A 25 -15.92 19.17 8.81
C LEU A 25 -15.84 18.22 7.60
N GLN A 26 -15.06 18.58 6.60
CA GLN A 26 -14.64 17.58 5.61
C GLN A 26 -13.44 16.83 6.17
N GLY A 27 -13.73 15.84 7.00
CA GLY A 27 -12.73 14.89 7.43
C GLY A 27 -12.23 14.10 6.22
N CYS A 28 -10.92 14.07 6.01
CA CYS A 28 -10.33 13.11 5.12
C CYS A 28 -10.62 11.72 5.67
N VAL A 29 -11.43 10.94 4.98
CA VAL A 29 -11.56 9.52 5.27
C VAL A 29 -10.26 8.89 4.82
N VAL A 30 -9.40 8.57 5.75
CA VAL A 30 -8.28 7.68 5.50
C VAL A 30 -8.89 6.30 5.31
N VAL A 31 -9.00 5.86 4.07
CA VAL A 31 -9.31 4.48 3.75
C VAL A 31 -8.08 3.69 4.17
N PRO A 32 -8.17 2.77 5.15
CA PRO A 32 -7.06 1.89 5.44
C PRO A 32 -6.73 1.11 4.17
N ASP A 33 -5.48 1.18 3.75
CA ASP A 33 -4.96 0.39 2.64
C ASP A 33 -5.11 -1.09 3.02
N GLN A 34 -6.18 -1.70 2.53
CA GLN A 34 -6.53 -3.10 2.83
C GLN A 34 -5.70 -4.10 2.01
N GLY A 35 -4.55 -3.72 1.50
CA GLY A 35 -3.88 -4.59 0.56
C GLY A 35 -2.39 -4.79 0.74
N HIS A 36 -1.72 -4.03 1.55
CA HIS A 36 -0.27 -4.09 1.61
C HIS A 36 0.27 -3.97 3.02
N ASP A 37 0.05 -5.01 3.81
CA ASP A 37 0.88 -5.24 4.98
C ASP A 37 1.99 -6.23 4.60
N PRO A 38 3.18 -5.75 4.22
CA PRO A 38 4.30 -6.63 3.85
C PRO A 38 4.81 -7.46 5.02
N GLY A 39 4.22 -7.31 6.19
CA GLY A 39 4.59 -8.02 7.42
C GLY A 39 3.46 -8.83 8.06
N GLY A 40 2.27 -8.88 7.46
CA GLY A 40 1.12 -9.62 7.99
C GLY A 40 1.32 -11.13 8.02
N ILE A 41 0.67 -11.78 8.98
CA ILE A 41 0.64 -13.25 9.06
C ILE A 41 -0.53 -13.76 8.22
N VAL A 42 -0.23 -14.63 7.27
CA VAL A 42 -1.22 -15.31 6.43
C VAL A 42 -1.43 -16.74 6.96
N MET A 43 -2.66 -17.09 7.24
CA MET A 43 -2.99 -18.41 7.82
C MET A 43 -3.05 -19.52 6.79
N VAL A 44 -3.05 -19.19 5.51
CA VAL A 44 -3.05 -20.13 4.38
C VAL A 44 -1.62 -20.31 3.88
N ALA A 45 -1.19 -21.55 3.74
CA ALA A 45 0.15 -21.84 3.20
C ALA A 45 0.29 -21.34 1.75
N PRO A 46 1.42 -20.75 1.39
CA PRO A 46 1.66 -20.39 0.00
C PRO A 46 1.72 -21.64 -0.88
N PRO A 47 1.20 -21.55 -2.12
CA PRO A 47 1.37 -22.62 -3.08
C PRO A 47 2.86 -22.88 -3.39
N PRO A 48 3.23 -24.03 -3.92
CA PRO A 48 4.57 -24.27 -4.43
C PRO A 48 4.96 -23.20 -5.46
N ALA A 49 6.22 -22.77 -5.44
CA ALA A 49 6.72 -21.83 -6.43
C ALA A 49 6.52 -22.38 -7.85
N ARG A 50 6.19 -21.51 -8.78
CA ARG A 50 6.06 -21.89 -10.20
C ARG A 50 7.43 -22.04 -10.83
N GLU A 51 7.58 -23.04 -11.67
CA GLU A 51 8.74 -23.14 -12.53
C GLU A 51 8.69 -22.03 -13.59
N GLU A 52 9.81 -21.37 -13.78
CA GLU A 52 9.94 -20.28 -14.76
C GLU A 52 11.05 -20.60 -15.77
N ILE A 53 10.79 -20.29 -17.03
CA ILE A 53 11.82 -20.38 -18.08
C ILE A 53 12.63 -19.08 -18.00
N ILE A 54 13.83 -19.18 -17.45
CA ILE A 54 14.67 -18.01 -17.21
C ILE A 54 15.29 -17.45 -18.50
N GLY A 55 15.70 -18.34 -19.41
CA GLY A 55 16.34 -17.94 -20.66
C GLY A 55 17.73 -17.34 -20.46
N VAL A 56 18.12 -16.46 -21.35
CA VAL A 56 19.42 -15.78 -21.36
C VAL A 56 19.25 -14.32 -20.99
N ALA A 57 20.19 -13.76 -20.21
CA ALA A 57 20.18 -12.36 -19.86
C ALA A 57 20.17 -11.48 -21.12
N PRO A 58 19.25 -10.51 -21.24
CA PRO A 58 19.13 -9.66 -22.42
C PRO A 58 20.29 -8.68 -22.57
N THR A 59 20.96 -8.38 -21.46
CA THR A 59 22.07 -7.41 -21.40
C THR A 59 23.10 -7.90 -20.38
N PRO A 60 24.42 -7.74 -20.64
CA PRO A 60 25.44 -8.01 -19.64
C PRO A 60 25.19 -7.26 -18.33
N GLY A 61 25.42 -7.92 -17.20
CA GLY A 61 25.20 -7.33 -15.88
C GLY A 61 23.75 -7.40 -15.37
N PHE A 62 22.82 -7.91 -16.17
CA PHE A 62 21.48 -8.21 -15.68
C PHE A 62 21.47 -9.51 -14.89
N ILE A 63 20.63 -9.53 -13.88
CA ILE A 63 20.37 -10.71 -13.05
C ILE A 63 18.89 -11.07 -13.11
N TRP A 64 18.59 -12.31 -12.82
CA TRP A 64 17.23 -12.78 -12.73
C TRP A 64 16.63 -12.54 -11.36
N PHE A 65 15.53 -11.80 -11.32
CA PHE A 65 14.69 -11.70 -10.13
C PHE A 65 13.59 -12.75 -10.23
N GLY A 66 13.71 -13.82 -9.46
CA GLY A 66 12.74 -14.91 -9.50
C GLY A 66 11.34 -14.47 -9.12
N GLY A 67 10.34 -15.10 -9.74
CA GLY A 67 8.95 -14.89 -9.38
C GLY A 67 8.62 -15.36 -7.98
N TYR A 68 7.52 -14.87 -7.45
CA TYR A 68 7.07 -15.22 -6.11
C TYR A 68 5.56 -15.08 -5.98
N TRP A 69 5.00 -15.71 -4.95
CA TRP A 69 3.61 -15.53 -4.58
C TRP A 69 3.46 -14.27 -3.74
N ASN A 70 2.56 -13.39 -4.16
CA ASN A 70 2.17 -12.21 -3.40
C ASN A 70 0.78 -12.43 -2.80
N TRP A 71 0.57 -11.98 -1.56
CA TRP A 71 -0.74 -12.06 -0.92
C TRP A 71 -1.47 -10.75 -1.13
N VAL A 72 -2.55 -10.79 -1.90
CA VAL A 72 -3.35 -9.61 -2.25
C VAL A 72 -4.83 -9.96 -2.17
N GLY A 73 -5.61 -9.15 -1.45
CA GLY A 73 -7.05 -9.30 -1.42
C GLY A 73 -7.54 -10.67 -0.91
N GLY A 74 -6.82 -11.28 0.02
CA GLY A 74 -7.18 -12.57 0.61
C GLY A 74 -6.80 -13.78 -0.23
N ARG A 75 -5.93 -13.64 -1.22
CA ARG A 75 -5.46 -14.73 -2.09
C ARG A 75 -4.01 -14.56 -2.49
N TYR A 76 -3.39 -15.66 -2.89
CA TYR A 76 -2.06 -15.64 -3.51
C TYR A 76 -2.16 -15.32 -5.00
N GLU A 77 -1.37 -14.35 -5.44
CA GLU A 77 -1.18 -14.00 -6.85
C GLU A 77 0.28 -14.20 -7.23
N TRP A 78 0.52 -14.85 -8.37
CA TRP A 78 1.88 -15.07 -8.85
C TRP A 78 2.44 -13.79 -9.49
N MET A 79 3.57 -13.34 -8.97
CA MET A 79 4.36 -12.24 -9.54
C MET A 79 5.48 -12.87 -10.38
N PRO A 80 5.43 -12.75 -11.72
CA PRO A 80 6.45 -13.35 -12.57
C PRO A 80 7.83 -12.80 -12.34
N GLY A 81 8.84 -13.65 -12.47
CA GLY A 81 10.23 -13.21 -12.47
C GLY A 81 10.56 -12.37 -13.70
N HIS A 82 11.66 -11.64 -13.61
CA HIS A 82 12.13 -10.77 -14.68
C HIS A 82 13.64 -10.52 -14.60
N TRP A 83 14.21 -10.12 -15.71
CA TRP A 83 15.57 -9.64 -15.79
C TRP A 83 15.65 -8.15 -15.45
N ALA A 84 16.61 -7.77 -14.63
CA ALA A 84 16.90 -6.36 -14.36
C ALA A 84 18.38 -6.18 -14.02
N ALA A 85 18.84 -4.93 -14.04
CA ALA A 85 20.22 -4.59 -13.75
C ALA A 85 20.64 -5.08 -12.36
N GLY A 86 21.77 -5.75 -12.30
CA GLY A 86 22.42 -6.09 -11.04
C GLY A 86 22.97 -4.85 -10.32
N ARG A 87 23.33 -5.02 -9.07
CA ARG A 87 23.96 -3.99 -8.26
C ARG A 87 25.37 -4.43 -7.90
N GLN A 88 26.38 -3.67 -8.34
CA GLN A 88 27.78 -4.02 -8.10
C GLN A 88 28.09 -4.10 -6.60
N GLY A 89 28.75 -5.19 -6.18
CA GLY A 89 29.06 -5.44 -4.78
C GLY A 89 27.88 -5.95 -3.95
N TYR A 90 26.77 -6.28 -4.60
CA TYR A 90 25.57 -6.80 -3.97
C TYR A 90 25.03 -8.01 -4.72
N HIS A 91 24.34 -8.88 -4.02
CA HIS A 91 23.54 -9.94 -4.61
C HIS A 91 22.07 -9.79 -4.19
N TRP A 92 21.17 -10.28 -5.05
CA TRP A 92 19.74 -10.26 -4.76
C TRP A 92 19.35 -11.46 -3.91
N VAL A 93 18.67 -11.18 -2.80
CA VAL A 93 18.01 -12.20 -1.98
C VAL A 93 16.53 -12.20 -2.34
N ALA A 94 16.03 -13.32 -2.84
CA ALA A 94 14.67 -13.44 -3.32
C ALA A 94 13.62 -13.30 -2.21
N HIS A 95 12.42 -12.90 -2.58
CA HIS A 95 11.25 -12.98 -1.71
C HIS A 95 11.05 -14.40 -1.20
N GLN A 96 10.71 -14.54 0.05
CA GLN A 96 10.57 -15.85 0.68
C GLN A 96 9.42 -15.86 1.68
N TRP A 97 8.56 -16.86 1.59
CA TRP A 97 7.58 -17.15 2.63
C TRP A 97 8.22 -18.02 3.70
N VAL A 98 8.10 -17.60 4.94
CA VAL A 98 8.62 -18.35 6.10
C VAL A 98 7.49 -18.64 7.05
N ARG A 99 7.55 -19.82 7.67
CA ARG A 99 6.61 -20.18 8.71
C ARG A 99 6.88 -19.35 9.97
N GLN A 100 5.79 -18.81 10.52
CA GLN A 100 5.84 -18.06 11.77
C GLN A 100 4.62 -18.40 12.61
N GLY A 101 4.83 -19.10 13.73
CA GLY A 101 3.72 -19.64 14.50
C GLY A 101 2.84 -20.58 13.68
N ASP A 102 1.54 -20.34 13.68
CA ASP A 102 0.58 -21.12 12.90
C ASP A 102 0.35 -20.60 11.48
N GLY A 103 1.03 -19.55 11.11
CA GLY A 103 0.86 -18.90 9.81
C GLY A 103 2.16 -18.72 9.03
N TRP A 104 2.11 -17.88 8.05
CA TRP A 104 3.18 -17.61 7.11
C TRP A 104 3.41 -16.11 6.98
N ARG A 105 4.67 -15.71 6.89
CA ARG A 105 5.08 -14.33 6.69
C ARG A 105 5.96 -14.20 5.46
N MET A 106 5.69 -13.19 4.65
CA MET A 106 6.57 -12.83 3.55
C MET A 106 7.80 -12.09 4.07
N LYS A 107 8.98 -12.59 3.71
CA LYS A 107 10.23 -11.83 3.78
C LYS A 107 10.46 -11.19 2.43
N PRO A 108 10.43 -9.86 2.31
CA PRO A 108 10.66 -9.18 1.05
C PRO A 108 12.05 -9.45 0.49
N GLY A 109 12.15 -9.56 -0.83
CA GLY A 109 13.43 -9.58 -1.51
C GLY A 109 14.22 -8.30 -1.25
N HIS A 110 15.53 -8.41 -1.20
CA HIS A 110 16.41 -7.29 -0.91
C HIS A 110 17.81 -7.50 -1.44
N TRP A 111 18.54 -6.43 -1.54
CA TRP A 111 19.95 -6.47 -1.84
C TRP A 111 20.78 -6.75 -0.58
N SER A 112 21.65 -7.72 -0.68
CA SER A 112 22.62 -8.03 0.36
C SER A 112 24.04 -7.77 -0.16
N ARG A 113 24.89 -7.25 0.70
CA ARG A 113 26.30 -7.05 0.35
C ARG A 113 27.01 -8.40 0.27
N GLY A 114 27.77 -8.58 -0.79
CA GLY A 114 28.60 -9.77 -1.01
C GLY A 114 29.86 -9.79 -0.15
#